data_498ab29bb0e80733ba654fe71a1667ae
#
_entry.id   498ab29bb0e80733ba654fe71a1667ae
#
_cell.length_a   1.000
_cell.length_b   1.000
_cell.length_c   1.000
_cell.angle_alpha   90.00
_cell.angle_beta   90.00
_cell.angle_gamma   90.00
#
_symmetry.space_group_name_H-M   'P 1'
#
loop_
_entity.id
_entity.type
_entity.pdbx_description
1 polymer ?
#
loop_
_entity_poly.entity_id
_entity_poly.type
_entity_poly.pdbx_seq_one_letter_code
_entity_poly.pdbx_strand_id
1 'polypeptide(L)'
;MPGEVAARPAASRPAAGAVFVLEPVRLPIQVDQPQWVVRLPDDSVAVLEQERWTSALRDEFQAALLEELIVGHAMIDARTQPSPSPSPWRIAVDVRRFESLPGREARIEGSWTIQGTSNGRSAASRCEWLLREPAPGPLAELAPAHRRALARLADALAQAIGRAARGEPAICPAADERR
;
A
#
# COMPACT_ATOMS: atom_id res chain seq x y z
N MET A 1 -19.86 -3.67 13.77
CA MET A 1 -19.93 -2.26 13.35
C MET A 1 -18.77 -2.02 12.40
N PRO A 2 -18.97 -1.82 11.06
CA PRO A 2 -17.90 -1.40 10.20
C PRO A 2 -17.52 0.04 10.59
N GLY A 3 -16.24 0.24 10.93
CA GLY A 3 -15.70 1.56 11.23
C GLY A 3 -15.77 2.42 9.98
N GLU A 4 -16.58 3.46 10.07
CA GLU A 4 -16.72 4.51 9.07
C GLU A 4 -15.36 5.18 8.86
N VAL A 5 -14.73 4.89 7.75
CA VAL A 5 -13.52 5.59 7.31
C VAL A 5 -13.99 6.99 6.92
N ALA A 6 -13.69 7.98 7.76
CA ALA A 6 -14.00 9.38 7.49
C ALA A 6 -13.35 9.78 6.16
N ALA A 7 -14.16 9.93 5.12
CA ALA A 7 -13.73 10.34 3.81
C ALA A 7 -13.09 11.73 3.86
N ARG A 8 -11.79 11.84 3.56
CA ARG A 8 -11.13 13.15 3.41
C ARG A 8 -11.83 13.96 2.31
N PRO A 9 -12.01 15.28 2.49
CA PRO A 9 -12.62 16.15 1.47
C PRO A 9 -11.86 16.02 0.13
N ALA A 10 -12.58 15.91 -0.97
CA ALA A 10 -12.01 15.70 -2.29
C ALA A 10 -10.96 16.75 -2.72
N ALA A 11 -11.11 18.00 -2.27
CA ALA A 11 -10.20 19.11 -2.58
C ALA A 11 -8.77 18.96 -1.97
N SER A 12 -8.55 18.04 -1.02
CA SER A 12 -7.26 17.80 -0.39
C SER A 12 -6.55 16.54 -0.90
N ARG A 13 -7.10 15.87 -1.93
CA ARG A 13 -6.57 14.61 -2.45
C ARG A 13 -5.68 14.87 -3.67
N PRO A 14 -4.35 14.67 -3.57
CA PRO A 14 -3.40 15.12 -4.59
C PRO A 14 -3.57 14.44 -5.95
N ALA A 15 -4.16 13.26 -6.01
CA ALA A 15 -4.40 12.48 -7.24
C ALA A 15 -5.88 12.23 -7.53
N ALA A 16 -6.80 13.02 -6.95
CA ALA A 16 -8.24 12.83 -7.19
C ALA A 16 -8.57 12.87 -8.69
N GLY A 17 -9.31 11.87 -9.18
CA GLY A 17 -9.65 11.71 -10.59
C GLY A 17 -8.52 11.15 -11.47
N ALA A 18 -7.31 10.93 -10.94
CA ALA A 18 -6.25 10.29 -11.70
C ALA A 18 -6.64 8.84 -12.02
N VAL A 19 -6.49 8.48 -13.29
CA VAL A 19 -6.76 7.12 -13.77
C VAL A 19 -5.49 6.28 -13.61
N PHE A 20 -5.61 5.09 -13.03
CA PHE A 20 -4.48 4.21 -12.78
C PHE A 20 -4.76 2.74 -13.08
N VAL A 21 -3.70 1.97 -13.19
CA VAL A 21 -3.69 0.50 -13.17
C VAL A 21 -2.70 0.07 -12.10
N LEU A 22 -3.15 -0.67 -11.11
CA LEU A 22 -2.27 -1.35 -10.15
C LEU A 22 -1.88 -2.71 -10.73
N GLU A 23 -0.57 -2.89 -10.99
CA GLU A 23 -0.01 -4.18 -11.39
C GLU A 23 -0.15 -5.19 -10.24
N PRO A 24 -0.12 -6.50 -10.51
CA PRO A 24 -0.10 -7.51 -9.46
C PRO A 24 1.00 -7.23 -8.44
N VAL A 25 0.63 -7.07 -7.18
CA VAL A 25 1.59 -6.82 -6.10
C VAL A 25 2.48 -8.04 -5.90
N ARG A 26 3.78 -7.82 -5.68
CA ARG A 26 4.73 -8.88 -5.35
C ARG A 26 4.94 -8.90 -3.84
N LEU A 27 4.80 -10.10 -3.25
CA LEU A 27 5.10 -10.35 -1.85
C LEU A 27 6.14 -11.47 -1.71
N PRO A 28 6.90 -11.50 -0.59
CA PRO A 28 7.75 -12.64 -0.27
C PRO A 28 6.93 -13.92 -0.15
N ILE A 29 7.36 -14.98 -0.83
CA ILE A 29 6.64 -16.25 -0.87
C ILE A 29 6.42 -16.87 0.51
N GLN A 30 7.30 -16.55 1.47
CA GLN A 30 7.23 -17.08 2.85
C GLN A 30 6.00 -16.58 3.61
N VAL A 31 5.44 -15.43 3.24
CA VAL A 31 4.26 -14.83 3.88
C VAL A 31 3.02 -14.89 2.99
N ASP A 32 3.18 -15.22 1.70
CA ASP A 32 2.07 -15.28 0.73
C ASP A 32 1.32 -16.61 0.85
N GLN A 33 0.73 -16.82 2.01
CA GLN A 33 -0.06 -18.01 2.35
C GLN A 33 -1.27 -17.62 3.19
N PRO A 34 -2.30 -18.49 3.31
CA PRO A 34 -3.51 -18.18 4.09
C PRO A 34 -3.25 -18.05 5.59
N GLN A 35 -2.27 -18.79 6.13
CA GLN A 35 -1.94 -18.75 7.55
C GLN A 35 -1.18 -17.47 7.89
N TRP A 36 -1.44 -16.93 9.05
CA TRP A 36 -0.70 -15.75 9.50
C TRP A 36 0.70 -16.11 9.97
N VAL A 37 1.68 -15.46 9.38
CA VAL A 37 3.10 -15.61 9.74
C VAL A 37 3.51 -14.46 10.66
N VAL A 38 4.08 -14.78 11.81
CA VAL A 38 4.56 -13.79 12.78
C VAL A 38 6.05 -13.98 13.06
N ARG A 39 6.74 -12.89 13.40
CA ARG A 39 8.12 -12.92 13.91
C ARG A 39 8.08 -12.78 15.41
N LEU A 40 8.70 -13.72 16.10
CA LEU A 40 8.79 -13.78 17.55
C LEU A 40 9.96 -12.92 18.08
N PRO A 41 10.01 -12.61 19.39
CA PRO A 41 11.06 -11.78 19.99
C PRO A 41 12.48 -12.33 19.84
N ASP A 42 12.64 -13.64 19.67
CA ASP A 42 13.92 -14.32 19.44
C ASP A 42 14.32 -14.37 17.95
N ASP A 43 13.64 -13.56 17.10
CA ASP A 43 13.79 -13.53 15.65
C ASP A 43 13.36 -14.81 14.91
N SER A 44 12.82 -15.81 15.59
CA SER A 44 12.22 -16.95 14.95
C SER A 44 10.90 -16.58 14.24
N VAL A 45 10.47 -17.42 13.31
CA VAL A 45 9.23 -17.24 12.57
C VAL A 45 8.24 -18.34 12.95
N ALA A 46 7.03 -17.98 13.29
CA ALA A 46 5.95 -18.91 13.58
C ALA A 46 4.79 -18.74 12.59
N VAL A 47 4.24 -19.86 12.16
CA VAL A 47 3.00 -19.92 11.38
C VAL A 47 1.85 -20.19 12.33
N LEU A 48 0.86 -19.29 12.36
CA LEU A 48 -0.29 -19.42 13.24
C LEU A 48 -1.39 -20.25 12.55
N GLU A 49 -1.58 -21.47 12.97
CA GLU A 49 -2.52 -22.41 12.32
C GLU A 49 -3.99 -21.99 12.45
N GLN A 50 -4.34 -21.31 13.55
CA GLN A 50 -5.72 -20.88 13.87
C GLN A 50 -6.05 -19.50 13.31
N GLU A 51 -5.03 -18.69 12.97
CA GLU A 51 -5.19 -17.33 12.49
C GLU A 51 -4.92 -17.30 10.98
N ARG A 52 -5.93 -16.86 10.24
CA ARG A 52 -5.86 -16.89 8.78
C ARG A 52 -6.32 -15.57 8.16
N TRP A 53 -5.71 -15.22 7.06
CA TRP A 53 -6.26 -14.26 6.13
C TRP A 53 -7.51 -14.83 5.46
N THR A 54 -8.42 -13.99 5.02
CA THR A 54 -9.63 -14.43 4.29
C THR A 54 -9.28 -15.06 2.95
N SER A 55 -8.20 -14.57 2.33
CA SER A 55 -7.61 -15.12 1.09
C SER A 55 -6.07 -15.19 1.22
N ALA A 56 -5.35 -15.47 0.13
CA ALA A 56 -3.89 -15.34 0.13
C ALA A 56 -3.48 -13.90 0.46
N LEU A 57 -2.42 -13.72 1.26
CA LEU A 57 -2.01 -12.39 1.73
C LEU A 57 -1.80 -11.38 0.59
N ARG A 58 -1.29 -11.83 -0.56
CA ARG A 58 -1.12 -10.99 -1.75
C ARG A 58 -2.44 -10.39 -2.21
N ASP A 59 -3.50 -11.19 -2.23
CA ASP A 59 -4.82 -10.76 -2.70
C ASP A 59 -5.45 -9.78 -1.71
N GLU A 60 -5.30 -10.04 -0.40
CA GLU A 60 -5.72 -9.13 0.68
C GLU A 60 -4.97 -7.78 0.58
N PHE A 61 -3.65 -7.83 0.41
CA PHE A 61 -2.83 -6.63 0.27
C PHE A 61 -3.25 -5.81 -0.95
N GLN A 62 -3.42 -6.47 -2.09
CA GLN A 62 -3.82 -5.80 -3.33
C GLN A 62 -5.21 -5.18 -3.22
N ALA A 63 -6.18 -5.91 -2.67
CA ALA A 63 -7.54 -5.42 -2.48
C ALA A 63 -7.58 -4.21 -1.53
N ALA A 64 -6.86 -4.29 -0.40
CA ALA A 64 -6.79 -3.19 0.56
C ALA A 64 -6.10 -1.95 -0.03
N LEU A 65 -5.02 -2.11 -0.78
CA LEU A 65 -4.34 -0.99 -1.44
C LEU A 65 -5.22 -0.35 -2.53
N LEU A 66 -5.95 -1.16 -3.31
CA LEU A 66 -6.93 -0.65 -4.28
C LEU A 66 -8.04 0.16 -3.61
N GLU A 67 -8.58 -0.34 -2.51
CA GLU A 67 -9.61 0.35 -1.73
C GLU A 67 -9.12 1.72 -1.25
N GLU A 68 -7.91 1.80 -0.69
CA GLU A 68 -7.31 3.06 -0.25
C GLU A 68 -7.09 4.04 -1.41
N LEU A 69 -6.65 3.57 -2.57
CA LEU A 69 -6.46 4.44 -3.74
C LEU A 69 -7.80 4.94 -4.29
N ILE A 70 -8.81 4.09 -4.37
CA ILE A 70 -10.12 4.44 -4.94
C ILE A 70 -10.94 5.27 -3.94
N VAL A 71 -11.14 4.76 -2.72
CA VAL A 71 -12.00 5.40 -1.72
C VAL A 71 -11.25 6.49 -0.97
N GLY A 72 -10.05 6.18 -0.47
CA GLY A 72 -9.20 7.11 0.28
C GLY A 72 -8.76 8.30 -0.56
N HIS A 73 -8.38 8.09 -1.81
CA HIS A 73 -7.80 9.13 -2.68
C HIS A 73 -8.66 9.54 -3.87
N ALA A 74 -9.86 8.97 -4.04
CA ALA A 74 -10.77 9.24 -5.16
C ALA A 74 -10.10 9.06 -6.54
N MET A 75 -9.20 8.10 -6.65
CA MET A 75 -8.59 7.70 -7.92
C MET A 75 -9.51 6.71 -8.68
N ILE A 76 -9.26 6.55 -9.98
CA ILE A 76 -10.10 5.74 -10.86
C ILE A 76 -9.28 4.55 -11.37
N ASP A 77 -9.69 3.32 -11.03
CA ASP A 77 -9.09 2.11 -11.61
C ASP A 77 -9.57 1.95 -13.07
N ALA A 78 -8.62 2.02 -14.00
CA ALA A 78 -8.88 1.89 -15.44
C ALA A 78 -9.49 0.54 -15.84
N ARG A 79 -9.36 -0.49 -14.99
CA ARG A 79 -9.93 -1.82 -15.28
C ARG A 79 -11.40 -1.93 -14.96
N THR A 80 -11.93 -1.04 -14.10
CA THR A 80 -13.33 -1.08 -13.66
C THR A 80 -14.22 -0.08 -14.41
N GLN A 81 -13.62 0.91 -15.08
CA GLN A 81 -14.36 1.92 -15.82
C GLN A 81 -13.73 2.16 -17.18
N PRO A 82 -14.54 2.29 -18.25
CA PRO A 82 -14.05 2.77 -19.54
C PRO A 82 -13.48 4.17 -19.33
N SER A 83 -12.16 4.27 -19.30
CA SER A 83 -11.48 5.54 -19.05
C SER A 83 -11.41 6.37 -20.33
N PRO A 84 -11.79 7.66 -20.29
CA PRO A 84 -11.50 8.58 -21.37
C PRO A 84 -9.99 8.94 -21.43
N SER A 85 -9.19 8.55 -20.44
CA SER A 85 -7.76 8.81 -20.44
C SER A 85 -7.01 7.81 -21.32
N PRO A 86 -6.28 8.29 -22.33
CA PRO A 86 -5.53 7.41 -23.23
C PRO A 86 -4.32 6.72 -22.56
N SER A 87 -3.92 7.14 -21.36
CA SER A 87 -2.71 6.63 -20.68
C SER A 87 -2.90 6.66 -19.17
N PRO A 88 -3.37 5.55 -18.56
CA PRO A 88 -3.46 5.44 -17.12
C PRO A 88 -2.07 5.43 -16.48
N TRP A 89 -1.94 5.91 -15.25
CA TRP A 89 -0.77 5.73 -14.41
C TRP A 89 -0.60 4.24 -14.07
N ARG A 90 0.53 3.65 -14.39
CA ARG A 90 0.87 2.28 -14.03
C ARG A 90 1.60 2.31 -12.69
N ILE A 91 1.09 1.55 -11.73
CA ILE A 91 1.64 1.43 -10.38
C ILE A 91 2.13 -0.02 -10.22
N ALA A 92 3.41 -0.20 -9.94
CA ALA A 92 3.97 -1.48 -9.56
C ALA A 92 4.48 -1.39 -8.11
N VAL A 93 4.11 -2.36 -7.27
CA VAL A 93 4.52 -2.46 -5.87
C VAL A 93 5.23 -3.79 -5.64
N ASP A 94 6.43 -3.72 -5.10
CA ASP A 94 7.26 -4.86 -4.75
C ASP A 94 7.53 -4.82 -3.24
N VAL A 95 6.89 -5.70 -2.49
CA VAL A 95 7.06 -5.84 -1.05
C VAL A 95 8.17 -6.85 -0.79
N ARG A 96 9.26 -6.40 -0.20
CA ARG A 96 10.41 -7.26 0.17
C ARG A 96 10.30 -7.82 1.57
N ARG A 97 9.56 -7.14 2.44
CA ARG A 97 9.35 -7.54 3.83
C ARG A 97 7.92 -7.22 4.27
N PHE A 98 7.28 -8.21 4.83
CA PHE A 98 5.98 -8.08 5.49
C PHE A 98 6.08 -8.83 6.82
N GLU A 99 6.17 -8.09 7.91
CA GLU A 99 6.41 -8.67 9.24
C GLU A 99 5.33 -8.24 10.23
N SER A 100 4.80 -9.22 10.93
CA SER A 100 3.90 -9.06 12.06
C SER A 100 4.68 -9.40 13.33
N LEU A 101 4.95 -8.40 14.19
CA LEU A 101 5.68 -8.55 15.45
C LEU A 101 4.69 -8.39 16.61
N PRO A 102 4.16 -9.50 17.17
CA PRO A 102 3.16 -9.45 18.24
C PRO A 102 3.63 -8.63 19.45
N GLY A 103 2.74 -7.76 19.95
CA GLY A 103 3.06 -6.88 21.08
C GLY A 103 4.01 -5.73 20.75
N ARG A 104 4.34 -5.52 19.48
CA ARG A 104 5.29 -4.49 19.04
C ARG A 104 4.78 -3.65 17.88
N GLU A 105 4.82 -4.20 16.66
CA GLU A 105 4.54 -3.44 15.44
C GLU A 105 4.20 -4.33 14.24
N ALA A 106 3.52 -3.76 13.27
CA ALA A 106 3.52 -4.22 11.89
C ALA A 106 4.62 -3.49 11.11
N ARG A 107 5.38 -4.21 10.29
CA ARG A 107 6.47 -3.65 9.47
C ARG A 107 6.33 -4.11 8.04
N ILE A 108 6.34 -3.15 7.11
CA ILE A 108 6.30 -3.44 5.68
C ILE A 108 7.43 -2.64 5.01
N GLU A 109 8.22 -3.31 4.17
CA GLU A 109 9.32 -2.69 3.42
C GLU A 109 9.25 -3.10 1.96
N GLY A 110 9.57 -2.18 1.06
CA GLY A 110 9.56 -2.48 -0.36
C GLY A 110 9.94 -1.31 -1.24
N SER A 111 9.54 -1.41 -2.50
CA SER A 111 9.66 -0.33 -3.46
C SER A 111 8.37 -0.20 -4.26
N TRP A 112 8.12 0.98 -4.77
CA TRP A 112 7.11 1.19 -5.80
C TRP A 112 7.70 1.92 -6.99
N THR A 113 7.08 1.70 -8.14
CA THR A 113 7.34 2.43 -9.37
C THR A 113 6.02 2.96 -9.91
N ILE A 114 5.99 4.22 -10.29
CA ILE A 114 4.89 4.82 -11.05
C ILE A 114 5.40 5.20 -12.44
N GLN A 115 4.58 4.99 -13.45
CA GLN A 115 4.84 5.38 -14.83
C GLN A 115 3.57 5.93 -15.46
N GLY A 116 3.69 7.01 -16.21
CA GLY A 116 2.55 7.61 -16.87
C GLY A 116 2.97 8.72 -17.82
N THR A 117 1.99 9.48 -18.27
CA THR A 117 2.22 10.62 -19.17
C THR A 117 1.64 11.88 -18.56
N SER A 118 2.42 12.94 -18.50
CA SER A 118 1.99 14.27 -18.09
C SER A 118 2.37 15.27 -19.16
N ASN A 119 1.39 16.07 -19.62
CA ASN A 119 1.59 17.08 -20.66
C ASN A 119 2.30 16.55 -21.93
N GLY A 120 1.94 15.33 -22.37
CA GLY A 120 2.55 14.66 -23.52
C GLY A 120 3.97 14.13 -23.30
N ARG A 121 4.49 14.18 -22.07
CA ARG A 121 5.83 13.67 -21.71
C ARG A 121 5.69 12.46 -20.79
N SER A 122 6.56 11.47 -21.00
CA SER A 122 6.67 10.34 -20.09
C SER A 122 7.19 10.80 -18.74
N ALA A 123 6.55 10.35 -17.68
CA ALA A 123 6.97 10.54 -16.29
C ALA A 123 7.10 9.19 -15.61
N ALA A 124 8.20 8.96 -14.93
CA ALA A 124 8.45 7.76 -14.16
C ALA A 124 9.16 8.12 -12.85
N SER A 125 8.79 7.44 -11.78
CA SER A 125 9.45 7.58 -10.48
C SER A 125 9.50 6.25 -9.77
N ARG A 126 10.56 6.02 -9.00
CA ARG A 126 10.73 4.87 -8.13
C ARG A 126 11.12 5.34 -6.74
N CYS A 127 10.53 4.74 -5.72
CA CYS A 127 10.90 4.97 -4.32
C CYS A 127 11.03 3.65 -3.56
N GLU A 128 12.01 3.62 -2.67
CA GLU A 128 12.12 2.63 -1.60
C GLU A 128 11.38 3.17 -0.37
N TRP A 129 10.76 2.27 0.39
CA TRP A 129 10.01 2.66 1.58
C TRP A 129 10.10 1.61 2.68
N LEU A 130 10.02 2.07 3.92
CA LEU A 130 9.89 1.28 5.14
C LEU A 130 8.79 1.92 5.99
N LEU A 131 7.75 1.16 6.29
CA LEU A 131 6.61 1.59 7.09
C LEU A 131 6.53 0.74 8.35
N ARG A 132 6.42 1.40 9.49
CA ARG A 132 6.22 0.76 10.80
C ARG A 132 4.97 1.34 11.43
N GLU A 133 4.15 0.46 11.99
CA GLU A 133 2.93 0.83 12.70
C GLU A 133 2.89 0.14 14.06
N PRO A 134 2.85 0.90 15.16
CA PRO A 134 2.80 0.31 16.48
C PRO A 134 1.58 -0.59 16.68
N ALA A 135 1.80 -1.74 17.31
CA ALA A 135 0.79 -2.71 17.72
C ALA A 135 1.19 -3.32 19.08
N PRO A 136 1.18 -2.53 20.17
CA PRO A 136 1.69 -2.96 21.48
C PRO A 136 0.79 -3.95 22.21
N GLY A 137 -0.42 -4.18 21.71
CA GLY A 137 -1.44 -5.03 22.33
C GLY A 137 -1.45 -6.47 21.81
N PRO A 138 -2.59 -7.16 21.91
CA PRO A 138 -2.75 -8.53 21.47
C PRO A 138 -2.60 -8.68 19.94
N LEU A 139 -2.49 -9.93 19.48
CA LEU A 139 -2.33 -10.27 18.07
C LEU A 139 -3.35 -9.57 17.15
N ALA A 140 -4.58 -9.40 17.61
CA ALA A 140 -5.65 -8.72 16.87
C ALA A 140 -5.34 -7.27 16.47
N GLU A 141 -4.40 -6.61 17.15
CA GLU A 141 -3.98 -5.25 16.77
C GLU A 141 -3.07 -5.18 15.54
N LEU A 142 -2.47 -6.29 15.15
CA LEU A 142 -1.56 -6.32 14.00
C LEU A 142 -2.29 -6.09 12.67
N ALA A 143 -3.51 -6.63 12.49
CA ALA A 143 -4.26 -6.40 11.25
C ALA A 143 -4.62 -4.91 11.04
N PRO A 144 -5.17 -4.19 12.04
CA PRO A 144 -5.33 -2.74 11.95
C PRO A 144 -4.00 -1.99 11.72
N ALA A 145 -2.89 -2.44 12.31
CA ALA A 145 -1.58 -1.83 12.10
C ALA A 145 -1.11 -1.99 10.64
N HIS A 146 -1.25 -3.19 10.06
CA HIS A 146 -0.97 -3.39 8.64
C HIS A 146 -1.86 -2.52 7.74
N ARG A 147 -3.14 -2.34 8.08
CA ARG A 147 -4.03 -1.42 7.35
C ARG A 147 -3.55 0.03 7.41
N ARG A 148 -3.09 0.52 8.56
CA ARG A 148 -2.52 1.88 8.68
C ARG A 148 -1.27 2.03 7.83
N ALA A 149 -0.39 1.01 7.80
CA ALA A 149 0.78 1.02 6.93
C ALA A 149 0.38 1.08 5.43
N LEU A 150 -0.64 0.33 5.02
CA LEU A 150 -1.17 0.38 3.66
C LEU A 150 -1.78 1.74 3.30
N ALA A 151 -2.52 2.38 4.22
CA ALA A 151 -3.04 3.73 4.01
C ALA A 151 -1.90 4.74 3.79
N ARG A 152 -0.80 4.66 4.58
CA ARG A 152 0.40 5.48 4.36
C ARG A 152 1.07 5.21 3.00
N LEU A 153 1.09 3.96 2.54
CA LEU A 153 1.61 3.61 1.21
C LEU A 153 0.73 4.24 0.11
N ALA A 154 -0.59 4.15 0.24
CA ALA A 154 -1.53 4.77 -0.68
C ALA A 154 -1.40 6.30 -0.70
N ASP A 155 -1.24 6.94 0.48
CA ASP A 155 -0.96 8.38 0.59
C ASP A 155 0.30 8.75 -0.22
N ALA A 156 1.39 7.99 -0.08
CA ALA A 156 2.64 8.25 -0.79
C ALA A 156 2.50 8.08 -2.31
N LEU A 157 1.80 7.04 -2.76
CA LEU A 157 1.53 6.81 -4.18
C LEU A 157 0.66 7.93 -4.79
N ALA A 158 -0.41 8.32 -4.10
CA ALA A 158 -1.27 9.41 -4.56
C ALA A 158 -0.52 10.75 -4.63
N GLN A 159 0.33 11.05 -3.63
CA GLN A 159 1.18 12.25 -3.67
C GLN A 159 2.16 12.20 -4.84
N ALA A 160 2.81 11.06 -5.05
CA ALA A 160 3.77 10.90 -6.15
C ALA A 160 3.11 11.10 -7.51
N ILE A 161 1.93 10.49 -7.74
CA ILE A 161 1.15 10.64 -8.98
C ILE A 161 0.69 12.09 -9.14
N GLY A 162 0.14 12.71 -8.08
CA GLY A 162 -0.30 14.10 -8.14
C GLY A 162 0.82 15.08 -8.49
N ARG A 163 2.03 14.86 -7.97
CA ARG A 163 3.21 15.64 -8.32
C ARG A 163 3.66 15.39 -9.76
N ALA A 164 3.77 14.12 -10.14
CA ALA A 164 4.17 13.73 -11.49
C ALA A 164 3.20 14.28 -12.55
N ALA A 165 1.90 14.30 -12.26
CA ALA A 165 0.88 14.89 -13.13
C ALA A 165 1.08 16.41 -13.36
N ARG A 166 1.71 17.10 -12.40
CA ARG A 166 2.10 18.53 -12.53
C ARG A 166 3.50 18.73 -13.11
N GLY A 167 4.21 17.65 -13.47
CA GLY A 167 5.59 17.71 -13.95
C GLY A 167 6.63 17.95 -12.84
N GLU A 168 6.25 17.70 -11.57
CA GLU A 168 7.12 17.83 -10.41
C GLU A 168 7.77 16.47 -10.08
N PRO A 169 8.99 16.44 -9.50
CA PRO A 169 9.60 15.19 -9.07
C PRO A 169 8.79 14.56 -7.91
N ALA A 170 8.69 13.24 -7.91
CA ALA A 170 8.09 12.53 -6.79
C ALA A 170 8.93 12.72 -5.52
N ILE A 171 8.25 12.77 -4.36
CA ILE A 171 8.89 12.75 -3.06
C ILE A 171 8.70 11.34 -2.50
N CYS A 172 9.80 10.68 -2.17
CA CYS A 172 9.74 9.38 -1.52
C CYS A 172 9.31 9.53 -0.06
N PRO A 173 8.53 8.57 0.48
CA PRO A 173 8.26 8.53 1.91
C PRO A 173 9.57 8.54 2.69
N ALA A 174 9.63 9.29 3.78
CA ALA A 174 10.73 9.13 4.73
C ALA A 174 10.74 7.68 5.22
N ALA A 175 11.89 7.02 5.14
CA ALA A 175 12.04 5.70 5.75
C ALA A 175 11.92 5.88 7.27
N ASP A 176 11.01 5.13 7.90
CA ASP A 176 10.96 5.09 9.36
C ASP A 176 12.32 4.58 9.86
N GLU A 177 13.01 5.39 10.67
CA GLU A 177 14.38 5.10 11.09
C GLU A 177 14.51 3.71 11.72
N ARG A 178 15.56 3.00 11.31
CA ARG A 178 15.93 1.71 11.91
C ARG A 178 16.46 1.98 13.33
N ARG A 179 15.68 1.64 14.31
CA ARG A 179 16.19 1.46 15.67
C ARG A 179 16.33 -0.02 15.97
#